data_24a309efb008cae8eefbeee1fbc5710d
#
_entry.id   24a309efb008cae8eefbeee1fbc5710d
#
_cell.length_a   1.000
_cell.length_b   1.000
_cell.length_c   1.000
_cell.angle_alpha   90.00
_cell.angle_beta   90.00
_cell.angle_gamma   90.00
#
_symmetry.space_group_name_H-M   'P 1'
#
loop_
_entity.id
_entity.type
_entity.pdbx_description
1 polymer ?
#
loop_
_entity_poly.entity_id
_entity_poly.type
_entity_poly.pdbx_seq_one_letter_code
_entity_poly.pdbx_strand_id
1 'polypeptide(L)'
;GRGVFARRKLKSGMVLGEIQGQIFPVEPDDPSYCMELPSGRVLEPAAPLRFLNHSCDPNCELFYWFDEDGSLQEDRLWLQTIRSINAGDELLIDYCWPADAAIPCRCGTPDCRGWIVDPEELHLLPRQEAPGALPRQTTPDSPAAGG
;
A
#
# COMPACT_ATOMS: atom_id res chain seq x y z
N GLY A 1 9.73 -4.60 12.44
CA GLY A 1 8.37 -4.41 12.03
C GLY A 1 7.60 -5.69 11.90
N ARG A 2 6.32 -5.55 11.66
CA ARG A 2 5.41 -6.68 11.48
C ARG A 2 4.97 -6.77 10.03
N GLY A 3 4.52 -7.95 9.62
CA GLY A 3 4.02 -8.18 8.28
C GLY A 3 3.06 -9.35 8.26
N VAL A 4 2.50 -9.60 7.08
CA VAL A 4 1.60 -10.74 6.84
C VAL A 4 2.29 -11.63 5.83
N PHE A 5 2.42 -12.91 6.15
CA PHE A 5 3.21 -13.85 5.35
C PHE A 5 2.35 -15.02 4.90
N ALA A 6 2.60 -15.50 3.68
CA ALA A 6 1.91 -16.67 3.16
C ALA A 6 2.40 -17.93 3.88
N ARG A 7 1.46 -18.75 4.35
CA ARG A 7 1.80 -20.02 4.99
C ARG A 7 1.94 -21.14 3.97
N ARG A 8 1.43 -20.95 2.78
CA ARG A 8 1.47 -21.89 1.69
C ARG A 8 1.53 -21.12 0.38
N LYS A 9 1.79 -21.84 -0.71
CA LYS A 9 1.79 -21.20 -2.03
C LYS A 9 0.37 -20.73 -2.37
N LEU A 10 0.28 -19.50 -2.90
CA LEU A 10 -0.99 -18.89 -3.30
C LEU A 10 -0.94 -18.62 -4.81
N LYS A 11 -2.07 -18.89 -5.48
CA LYS A 11 -2.18 -18.62 -6.92
C LYS A 11 -2.55 -17.16 -7.15
N SER A 12 -2.25 -16.66 -8.35
CA SER A 12 -2.72 -15.34 -8.78
C SER A 12 -4.24 -15.31 -8.85
N GLY A 13 -4.84 -14.17 -8.49
CA GLY A 13 -6.29 -13.99 -8.59
C GLY A 13 -7.08 -14.65 -7.47
N MET A 14 -6.43 -15.05 -6.39
CA MET A 14 -7.09 -15.71 -5.26
C MET A 14 -7.59 -14.67 -4.26
N VAL A 15 -8.90 -14.73 -3.94
CA VAL A 15 -9.46 -13.89 -2.88
C VAL A 15 -9.07 -14.48 -1.54
N LEU A 16 -8.35 -13.71 -0.75
CA LEU A 16 -7.83 -14.18 0.54
C LEU A 16 -8.80 -13.93 1.69
N GLY A 17 -9.63 -12.90 1.58
CA GLY A 17 -10.63 -12.61 2.59
C GLY A 17 -11.05 -11.16 2.63
N GLU A 18 -11.97 -10.87 3.52
CA GLU A 18 -12.46 -9.52 3.77
C GLU A 18 -11.57 -8.82 4.80
N ILE A 19 -11.31 -7.53 4.60
CA ILE A 19 -10.61 -6.71 5.57
C ILE A 19 -11.62 -6.35 6.65
N GLN A 20 -11.46 -6.94 7.82
CA GLN A 20 -12.37 -6.69 8.95
C GLN A 20 -11.73 -5.74 9.95
N GLY A 21 -12.55 -5.02 10.70
CA GLY A 21 -12.06 -4.09 11.70
C GLY A 21 -13.14 -3.14 12.13
N GLN A 22 -12.71 -2.01 12.70
CA GLN A 22 -13.60 -0.98 13.20
C GLN A 22 -13.83 0.08 12.14
N ILE A 23 -15.09 0.47 11.94
CA ILE A 23 -15.44 1.47 10.94
C ILE A 23 -15.78 2.79 11.61
N PHE A 24 -15.21 3.87 11.08
CA PHE A 24 -15.44 5.24 11.55
C PHE A 24 -16.10 6.06 10.44
N PRO A 25 -17.03 6.96 10.80
CA PRO A 25 -17.64 7.83 9.78
C PRO A 25 -16.67 8.83 9.18
N VAL A 26 -15.65 9.22 9.93
CA VAL A 26 -14.60 10.14 9.49
C VAL A 26 -13.26 9.62 9.98
N GLU A 27 -12.19 10.11 9.38
CA GLU A 27 -10.84 9.69 9.71
C GLU A 27 -10.50 10.01 11.17
N PRO A 28 -9.98 9.03 11.93
CA PRO A 28 -9.58 9.29 13.32
C PRO A 28 -8.28 10.11 13.39
N ASP A 29 -7.92 10.52 14.61
CA ASP A 29 -6.72 11.34 14.82
C ASP A 29 -5.42 10.63 14.40
N ASP A 30 -5.37 9.31 14.56
CA ASP A 30 -4.22 8.52 14.10
C ASP A 30 -4.68 7.53 13.04
N PRO A 31 -4.64 7.92 11.75
CA PRO A 31 -5.11 7.09 10.67
C PRO A 31 -4.06 6.13 10.11
N SER A 32 -2.97 5.87 10.81
CA SER A 32 -1.80 5.15 10.28
C SER A 32 -2.13 3.83 9.59
N TYR A 33 -3.15 3.11 10.07
CA TYR A 33 -3.54 1.81 9.50
C TYR A 33 -4.85 1.88 8.75
N CYS A 34 -5.46 3.06 8.66
CA CYS A 34 -6.82 3.18 8.13
C CYS A 34 -6.88 3.01 6.62
N MET A 35 -7.98 2.43 6.16
CA MET A 35 -8.27 2.21 4.76
C MET A 35 -9.62 2.83 4.43
N GLU A 36 -9.74 3.44 3.26
CA GLU A 36 -10.98 4.08 2.85
C GLU A 36 -11.95 3.06 2.26
N LEU A 37 -13.21 3.13 2.67
CA LEU A 37 -14.27 2.29 2.13
C LEU A 37 -14.97 3.00 0.97
N PRO A 38 -15.72 2.27 0.13
CA PRO A 38 -16.42 2.89 -1.01
C PRO A 38 -17.32 4.06 -0.64
N SER A 39 -17.92 4.05 0.54
CA SER A 39 -18.81 5.11 1.00
C SER A 39 -18.07 6.37 1.45
N GLY A 40 -16.75 6.30 1.60
CA GLY A 40 -15.94 7.36 2.20
C GLY A 40 -15.75 7.18 3.69
N ARG A 41 -16.44 6.20 4.32
CA ARG A 41 -16.13 5.84 5.69
C ARG A 41 -14.74 5.21 5.76
N VAL A 42 -14.18 5.12 6.95
CA VAL A 42 -12.81 4.69 7.16
C VAL A 42 -12.80 3.43 8.01
N LEU A 43 -12.03 2.43 7.55
CA LEU A 43 -11.88 1.15 8.23
C LEU A 43 -10.50 1.07 8.87
N GLU A 44 -10.46 0.84 10.18
CA GLU A 44 -9.20 0.50 10.85
C GLU A 44 -9.14 -1.01 10.95
N PRO A 45 -8.27 -1.67 10.17
CA PRO A 45 -8.26 -3.13 10.10
C PRO A 45 -7.81 -3.79 11.39
N ALA A 46 -8.38 -4.96 11.67
CA ALA A 46 -7.94 -5.81 12.76
C ALA A 46 -6.77 -6.68 12.31
N ALA A 47 -6.00 -7.19 13.28
CA ALA A 47 -4.97 -8.15 12.97
C ALA A 47 -5.59 -9.41 12.36
N PRO A 48 -4.91 -10.14 11.48
CA PRO A 48 -3.52 -9.88 11.07
C PRO A 48 -3.37 -8.87 9.94
N LEU A 49 -4.46 -8.56 9.21
CA LEU A 49 -4.37 -7.78 7.96
C LEU A 49 -4.00 -6.31 8.20
N ARG A 50 -4.16 -5.81 9.44
CA ARG A 50 -3.69 -4.46 9.75
C ARG A 50 -2.17 -4.31 9.53
N PHE A 51 -1.44 -5.43 9.49
CA PHE A 51 0.02 -5.42 9.35
C PHE A 51 0.49 -5.60 7.91
N LEU A 52 -0.43 -5.55 6.93
CA LEU A 52 -0.03 -5.54 5.53
C LEU A 52 0.88 -4.34 5.28
N ASN A 53 2.05 -4.61 4.71
CA ASN A 53 3.02 -3.57 4.41
C ASN A 53 2.89 -3.09 2.97
N HIS A 54 3.46 -1.91 2.72
CA HIS A 54 3.44 -1.30 1.40
C HIS A 54 4.59 -1.82 0.53
N SER A 55 4.31 -1.96 -0.77
CA SER A 55 5.34 -2.10 -1.79
C SER A 55 4.90 -1.35 -3.04
N CYS A 56 5.86 -0.73 -3.72
CA CYS A 56 5.61 -0.13 -5.04
C CYS A 56 5.48 -1.21 -6.12
N ASP A 57 5.81 -2.47 -5.78
CA ASP A 57 5.64 -3.63 -6.67
C ASP A 57 4.93 -4.72 -5.87
N PRO A 58 3.63 -4.55 -5.61
CA PRO A 58 2.90 -5.43 -4.69
C PRO A 58 2.52 -6.75 -5.32
N ASN A 59 2.21 -7.73 -4.46
CA ASN A 59 1.71 -9.03 -4.91
C ASN A 59 0.24 -9.24 -4.57
N CYS A 60 -0.38 -8.27 -3.91
CA CYS A 60 -1.79 -8.30 -3.56
C CYS A 60 -2.41 -6.93 -3.85
N GLU A 61 -3.72 -6.90 -3.86
CA GLU A 61 -4.47 -5.64 -3.98
C GLU A 61 -5.74 -5.72 -3.18
N LEU A 62 -6.24 -4.55 -2.79
CA LEU A 62 -7.55 -4.39 -2.18
C LEU A 62 -8.57 -4.12 -3.27
N PHE A 63 -9.79 -4.61 -3.10
CA PHE A 63 -10.83 -4.40 -4.12
C PHE A 63 -12.20 -4.41 -3.48
N TYR A 64 -13.18 -3.91 -4.25
CA TYR A 64 -14.60 -3.90 -3.88
C TYR A 64 -15.38 -4.80 -4.84
N TRP A 65 -16.45 -5.41 -4.36
CA TRP A 65 -17.36 -6.15 -5.23
C TRP A 65 -18.37 -5.20 -5.86
N PHE A 66 -18.64 -5.42 -7.15
CA PHE A 66 -19.64 -4.66 -7.91
C PHE A 66 -20.72 -5.63 -8.40
N ASP A 67 -21.96 -5.12 -8.51
CA ASP A 67 -23.02 -5.86 -9.16
C ASP A 67 -22.86 -5.81 -10.67
N GLU A 68 -23.68 -6.60 -11.38
CA GLU A 68 -23.61 -6.67 -12.84
C GLU A 68 -23.85 -5.31 -13.50
N ASP A 69 -24.65 -4.45 -12.86
CA ASP A 69 -24.94 -3.12 -13.40
C ASP A 69 -23.86 -2.09 -13.06
N GLY A 70 -22.76 -2.51 -12.41
CA GLY A 70 -21.68 -1.62 -12.03
C GLY A 70 -21.85 -0.93 -10.70
N SER A 71 -22.93 -1.21 -9.98
CA SER A 71 -23.14 -0.65 -8.64
C SER A 71 -22.28 -1.37 -7.63
N LEU A 72 -21.83 -0.64 -6.59
CA LEU A 72 -21.14 -1.25 -5.48
C LEU A 72 -22.10 -2.17 -4.71
N GLN A 73 -21.65 -3.41 -4.50
CA GLN A 73 -22.46 -4.38 -3.82
C GLN A 73 -22.62 -4.07 -2.34
N GLU A 74 -21.49 -3.76 -1.68
CA GLU A 74 -21.47 -3.47 -0.26
C GLU A 74 -20.33 -2.51 0.06
N ASP A 75 -20.42 -1.87 1.23
CA ASP A 75 -19.39 -1.00 1.74
C ASP A 75 -18.34 -1.84 2.47
N ARG A 76 -17.62 -2.68 1.70
CA ARG A 76 -16.67 -3.66 2.24
C ARG A 76 -15.45 -3.72 1.35
N LEU A 77 -14.33 -4.10 1.97
CA LEU A 77 -13.03 -4.14 1.32
C LEU A 77 -12.48 -5.56 1.41
N TRP A 78 -11.93 -6.04 0.29
CA TRP A 78 -11.43 -7.41 0.16
C TRP A 78 -9.99 -7.41 -0.30
N LEU A 79 -9.28 -8.49 0.01
CA LEU A 79 -7.88 -8.67 -0.38
C LEU A 79 -7.77 -9.84 -1.35
N GLN A 80 -7.04 -9.64 -2.45
CA GLN A 80 -6.75 -10.72 -3.39
C GLN A 80 -5.31 -10.66 -3.86
N THR A 81 -4.79 -11.82 -4.30
CA THR A 81 -3.47 -11.88 -4.92
C THR A 81 -3.55 -11.38 -6.35
N ILE A 82 -2.51 -10.71 -6.81
CA ILE A 82 -2.40 -10.28 -8.21
C ILE A 82 -1.29 -11.02 -8.94
N ARG A 83 -0.57 -11.88 -8.24
CA ARG A 83 0.39 -12.80 -8.82
C ARG A 83 0.59 -13.98 -7.88
N SER A 84 1.29 -15.00 -8.36
CA SER A 84 1.61 -16.17 -7.55
C SER A 84 2.55 -15.77 -6.40
N ILE A 85 2.31 -16.33 -5.22
CA ILE A 85 3.09 -16.03 -4.01
C ILE A 85 3.57 -17.35 -3.42
N ASN A 86 4.85 -17.43 -3.08
CA ASN A 86 5.41 -18.64 -2.48
C ASN A 86 5.18 -18.66 -0.98
N ALA A 87 5.19 -19.87 -0.40
CA ALA A 87 5.12 -19.98 1.04
C ALA A 87 6.31 -19.24 1.67
N GLY A 88 6.03 -18.49 2.73
CA GLY A 88 7.05 -17.69 3.40
C GLY A 88 7.21 -16.28 2.88
N ASP A 89 6.66 -15.97 1.71
CA ASP A 89 6.74 -14.62 1.16
C ASP A 89 5.76 -13.69 1.86
N GLU A 90 6.15 -12.42 1.96
CA GLU A 90 5.30 -11.40 2.57
C GLU A 90 4.23 -10.94 1.60
N LEU A 91 3.01 -10.77 2.10
CA LEU A 91 1.91 -10.18 1.34
C LEU A 91 2.04 -8.66 1.40
N LEU A 92 2.02 -8.01 0.24
CA LEU A 92 2.28 -6.58 0.11
C LEU A 92 1.21 -5.94 -0.77
N ILE A 93 0.80 -4.74 -0.40
CA ILE A 93 -0.15 -3.95 -1.17
C ILE A 93 0.44 -2.58 -1.45
N ASP A 94 -0.08 -1.91 -2.47
CA ASP A 94 0.25 -0.50 -2.70
C ASP A 94 -0.74 0.33 -1.88
N TYR A 95 -0.23 1.12 -0.96
CA TYR A 95 -1.08 1.93 -0.08
C TYR A 95 -1.82 3.03 -0.84
N CYS A 96 -1.26 3.52 -1.93
CA CYS A 96 -1.87 4.56 -2.79
C CYS A 96 -2.31 5.79 -1.99
N TRP A 97 -1.48 6.25 -1.06
CA TRP A 97 -1.81 7.42 -0.25
C TRP A 97 -1.82 8.70 -1.08
N PRO A 98 -2.65 9.70 -0.71
CA PRO A 98 -2.60 10.97 -1.40
C PRO A 98 -1.27 11.70 -1.15
N ALA A 99 -0.91 12.61 -2.04
CA ALA A 99 0.38 13.28 -1.97
C ALA A 99 0.57 14.06 -0.66
N ASP A 100 -0.50 14.60 -0.09
CA ASP A 100 -0.40 15.35 1.16
C ASP A 100 -0.19 14.46 2.39
N ALA A 101 -0.34 13.14 2.24
CA ALA A 101 -0.07 12.17 3.30
C ALA A 101 1.13 11.30 2.98
N ALA A 102 1.84 11.56 1.88
CA ALA A 102 2.94 10.71 1.43
C ALA A 102 4.13 10.77 2.39
N ILE A 103 4.78 9.61 2.55
CA ILE A 103 6.03 9.52 3.31
C ILE A 103 7.07 8.84 2.43
N PRO A 104 8.37 9.02 2.71
CA PRO A 104 9.41 8.34 1.94
C PRO A 104 9.23 6.83 1.98
N CYS A 105 9.40 6.20 0.82
CA CYS A 105 9.26 4.76 0.67
C CYS A 105 10.62 4.09 0.61
N ARG A 106 10.73 2.94 1.28
CA ARG A 106 11.94 2.14 1.26
C ARG A 106 11.59 0.68 1.04
N CYS A 107 10.67 0.42 0.11
CA CYS A 107 10.23 -0.95 -0.14
C CYS A 107 11.32 -1.81 -0.77
N GLY A 108 12.37 -1.21 -1.31
CA GLY A 108 13.53 -1.94 -1.84
C GLY A 108 13.33 -2.56 -3.20
N THR A 109 12.21 -2.30 -3.86
CA THR A 109 11.97 -2.83 -5.20
C THR A 109 12.65 -1.96 -6.26
N PRO A 110 12.98 -2.55 -7.44
CA PRO A 110 13.55 -1.74 -8.54
C PRO A 110 12.62 -0.62 -9.00
N ASP A 111 11.31 -0.82 -8.84
CA ASP A 111 10.31 0.13 -9.29
C ASP A 111 9.86 1.07 -8.17
N CYS A 112 10.63 1.17 -7.09
CA CYS A 112 10.26 2.03 -5.97
C CYS A 112 10.11 3.47 -6.43
N ARG A 113 8.95 4.06 -6.10
CA ARG A 113 8.65 5.44 -6.49
C ARG A 113 9.34 6.47 -5.61
N GLY A 114 9.97 6.02 -4.53
CA GLY A 114 10.59 6.92 -3.56
C GLY A 114 9.62 7.42 -2.50
N TRP A 115 8.32 7.32 -2.76
CA TRP A 115 7.26 7.76 -1.86
C TRP A 115 6.18 6.71 -1.77
N ILE A 116 5.56 6.59 -0.59
CA ILE A 116 4.30 5.86 -0.48
C ILE A 116 3.22 6.84 -0.89
N VAL A 117 2.81 6.75 -2.14
CA VAL A 117 1.88 7.70 -2.75
C VAL A 117 1.19 7.05 -3.93
N ASP A 118 -0.05 7.47 -4.20
CA ASP A 118 -0.76 7.08 -5.41
C ASP A 118 0.12 7.42 -6.62
N PRO A 119 0.37 6.45 -7.53
CA PRO A 119 1.17 6.74 -8.73
C PRO A 119 0.70 7.95 -9.52
N GLU A 120 -0.61 8.22 -9.52
CA GLU A 120 -1.17 9.34 -10.25
C GLU A 120 -0.86 10.69 -9.60
N GLU A 121 -0.43 10.69 -8.34
CA GLU A 121 -0.08 11.91 -7.62
C GLU A 121 1.42 12.05 -7.40
N LEU A 122 2.21 11.10 -7.88
CA LEU A 122 3.66 11.12 -7.68
C LEU A 122 4.29 12.42 -8.21
N HIS A 123 3.77 12.95 -9.31
CA HIS A 123 4.30 14.16 -9.93
C HIS A 123 4.15 15.40 -9.04
N LEU A 124 3.33 15.33 -7.99
CA LEU A 124 3.15 16.43 -7.05
C LEU A 124 4.24 16.49 -5.99
N LEU A 125 5.13 15.49 -5.95
CA LEU A 125 6.14 15.36 -4.91
C LEU A 125 7.54 15.54 -5.48
N PRO A 126 8.50 16.02 -4.66
CA PRO A 126 9.89 16.10 -5.11
C PRO A 126 10.46 14.72 -5.35
N ARG A 127 11.41 14.63 -6.28
CA ARG A 127 12.06 13.37 -6.61
C ARG A 127 12.89 12.88 -5.44
N GLN A 128 12.74 11.59 -5.09
CA GLN A 128 13.55 10.94 -4.08
C GLN A 128 14.67 10.15 -4.72
N GLU A 129 15.79 10.02 -4.03
CA GLU A 129 16.85 9.11 -4.46
C GLU A 129 16.42 7.69 -4.17
N ALA A 130 16.82 6.77 -5.05
CA ALA A 130 16.53 5.36 -4.85
C ALA A 130 17.22 4.87 -3.56
N PRO A 131 16.55 3.96 -2.81
CA PRO A 131 17.19 3.36 -1.66
C PRO A 131 18.50 2.70 -2.04
N GLY A 132 19.52 2.90 -1.23
CA GLY A 132 20.84 2.36 -1.50
C GLY A 132 21.71 3.21 -2.40
N ALA A 133 21.16 4.29 -2.98
CA ALA A 133 21.98 5.24 -3.71
C ALA A 133 22.95 5.93 -2.77
N LEU A 134 24.17 6.18 -3.26
CA LEU A 134 25.14 6.90 -2.46
C LEU A 134 24.69 8.34 -2.27
N PRO A 135 24.86 8.89 -1.08
CA PRO A 135 24.56 10.30 -0.87
C PRO A 135 25.45 11.13 -1.78
N ARG A 136 24.92 12.17 -2.33
CA ARG A 136 25.72 13.15 -3.05
C ARG A 136 26.55 13.87 -2.04
N GLN A 137 27.71 13.73 -2.20
CA GLN A 137 28.51 14.16 -1.09
C GLN A 137 28.78 15.63 -1.17
N THR A 138 27.90 14.77 -1.21
CA THR A 138 27.73 15.47 -1.28
C THR A 138 27.76 16.04 -1.30
N THR A 139 27.77 16.08 -1.41
CA THR A 139 27.57 16.51 -1.73
C THR A 139 27.35 17.03 -1.61
N PRO A 140 27.77 17.50 -1.63
CA PRO A 140 27.27 17.96 -1.73
C PRO A 140 27.04 18.38 -2.01
N ASP A 141 27.09 18.34 -2.19
CA ASP A 141 26.84 18.48 -2.76
C ASP A 141 26.37 18.57 -2.88
N SER A 142 26.38 18.61 -2.81
CA SER A 142 25.85 18.50 -3.26
C SER A 142 25.18 18.56 -3.29
N PRO A 143 25.11 18.98 -3.43
CA PRO A 143 24.34 18.87 -3.74
C PRO A 143 23.82 18.71 -4.10
N ALA A 144 23.68 18.61 -4.23
CA ALA A 144 23.30 18.29 -4.79
C ALA A 144 22.89 17.83 -5.10
N ALA A 145 22.83 17.71 -5.20
CA ALA A 145 22.40 17.19 -5.67
C ALA A 145 21.80 16.58 -5.57
N GLY A 146 21.73 16.63 -5.51
CA GLY A 146 21.09 16.11 -5.62
C GLY A 146 20.48 15.71 -5.24
N GLY A 147 20.48 15.54 -4.89
CA GLY A 147 19.68 14.76 -4.58
C GLY A 147 18.87 15.17 -5.17
#